data_f2fc688c7b10b2e90aca20b7ad0ea9d0
#
_entry.id   f2fc688c7b10b2e90aca20b7ad0ea9d0
#
_cell.length_a   1.000
_cell.length_b   1.000
_cell.length_c   1.000
_cell.angle_alpha   90.00
_cell.angle_beta   90.00
_cell.angle_gamma   90.00
#
_symmetry.space_group_name_H-M   'P 1'
#
loop_
_entity.id
_entity.type
_entity.pdbx_description
1 polymer ?
#
loop_
_entity_poly.entity_id
_entity_poly.type
_entity_poly.pdbx_seq_one_letter_code
_entity_poly.pdbx_strand_id
1 'polypeptide(L)'
;MSNPSEQVDGPWDAIVVGSGACGGLAALTLAEGGARVLLIDAGPDLKPQQAFGSEPANLLRRLAGLSSGRHRRQAQHPGYWKANPRLYADELLHPYTHPTDRPFLWTRGLQVGGRSLTWGGITLRLSDEDFSGVEGGDGVIAWPIRTADLEADYAALERMLGVHGNRDGLAHLPDGETCDPLPFTAAERSFADAVQSQLGLQVIHSRGFGPHQPQRDGAWPRSSSCGSTLPQAMATGRVKLLANHLVESLLVEHGSATATGVVAVDQANGNRRSVMADLVVLCASTIQSLAILLRSQEQGLKEPSGRLGSRLMDHVSTSQFFCMPQPGAGSQPPLTGAGSFFLPCGRRLDGADFSGGYGLWGGIGRFDPPSWLRRRPQSVTGFLIGHGEVIPQACNRVTLNGAVDRWGVAVPHIDCQWSSNELAMVAHMRQQMKRCIKVAGGEALPLKELFHLPLVEPLLQGAVALSDAASPPGYYIHEVGGAAMSADPSHGVVDPYNRLWGAPNVLVVDGACWPTSAWQSPTLTMMAITRRACRRALKRRAA
;
A
#
# COMPACT_ATOMS: atom_id res chain seq x y z
N MET A 1 -6.38 -14.73 -35.28
CA MET A 1 -6.68 -13.83 -34.15
C MET A 1 -7.99 -14.32 -33.56
N SER A 2 -7.96 -14.99 -32.42
CA SER A 2 -9.16 -15.49 -31.72
C SER A 2 -10.03 -14.33 -31.27
N ASN A 3 -11.33 -14.45 -31.45
CA ASN A 3 -12.33 -13.44 -31.09
C ASN A 3 -12.27 -13.15 -29.57
N PRO A 4 -12.07 -11.90 -29.11
CA PRO A 4 -11.98 -11.58 -27.68
C PRO A 4 -13.21 -12.01 -26.86
N SER A 5 -14.37 -12.20 -27.50
CA SER A 5 -15.61 -12.63 -26.87
C SER A 5 -15.60 -14.09 -26.37
N GLU A 6 -14.85 -14.99 -27.02
CA GLU A 6 -14.78 -16.41 -26.63
C GLU A 6 -13.91 -16.67 -25.39
N GLN A 7 -13.18 -15.67 -24.91
CA GLN A 7 -12.19 -15.86 -23.85
C GLN A 7 -12.70 -15.64 -22.43
N VAL A 8 -13.90 -15.10 -22.24
CA VAL A 8 -14.47 -14.76 -20.91
C VAL A 8 -15.49 -15.79 -20.45
N ASP A 9 -16.10 -16.51 -21.40
CA ASP A 9 -17.11 -17.53 -21.14
C ASP A 9 -16.43 -18.85 -20.74
N GLY A 10 -16.43 -19.15 -19.45
CA GLY A 10 -15.94 -20.42 -18.92
C GLY A 10 -16.58 -20.68 -17.57
N PRO A 11 -16.69 -21.92 -17.16
CA PRO A 11 -17.06 -22.19 -15.77
C PRO A 11 -15.86 -21.84 -14.88
N TRP A 12 -15.87 -20.64 -14.31
CA TRP A 12 -14.83 -20.19 -13.37
C TRP A 12 -15.18 -20.62 -11.96
N ASP A 13 -14.21 -21.22 -11.27
CA ASP A 13 -14.36 -21.56 -9.87
C ASP A 13 -14.21 -20.31 -8.98
N ALA A 14 -13.38 -19.37 -9.43
CA ALA A 14 -13.19 -18.11 -8.74
C ALA A 14 -12.89 -16.94 -9.71
N ILE A 15 -13.37 -15.77 -9.35
CA ILE A 15 -12.93 -14.48 -9.91
C ILE A 15 -12.09 -13.78 -8.87
N VAL A 16 -10.89 -13.31 -9.26
CA VAL A 16 -10.04 -12.43 -8.46
C VAL A 16 -10.05 -11.05 -9.11
N VAL A 17 -10.39 -10.01 -8.36
CA VAL A 17 -10.50 -8.63 -8.84
C VAL A 17 -9.29 -7.81 -8.43
N GLY A 18 -8.48 -7.39 -9.38
CA GLY A 18 -7.19 -6.74 -9.19
C GLY A 18 -6.02 -7.72 -9.15
N SER A 19 -4.91 -7.36 -9.78
CA SER A 19 -3.72 -8.22 -9.95
C SER A 19 -2.49 -7.72 -9.15
N GLY A 20 -2.69 -6.81 -8.20
CA GLY A 20 -1.66 -6.30 -7.31
C GLY A 20 -1.09 -7.36 -6.37
N ALA A 21 -0.41 -6.95 -5.29
CA ALA A 21 0.24 -7.85 -4.34
C ALA A 21 -0.72 -8.93 -3.78
N CYS A 22 -1.92 -8.54 -3.35
CA CYS A 22 -2.94 -9.47 -2.85
C CYS A 22 -3.55 -10.31 -3.99
N GLY A 23 -3.91 -9.69 -5.12
CA GLY A 23 -4.61 -10.39 -6.20
C GLY A 23 -3.75 -11.42 -6.92
N GLY A 24 -2.48 -11.11 -7.19
CA GLY A 24 -1.54 -12.09 -7.72
C GLY A 24 -1.35 -13.29 -6.79
N LEU A 25 -1.30 -13.04 -5.47
CA LEU A 25 -1.21 -14.08 -4.45
C LEU A 25 -2.51 -14.89 -4.32
N ALA A 26 -3.67 -14.22 -4.37
CA ALA A 26 -4.97 -14.90 -4.34
C ALA A 26 -5.12 -15.85 -5.52
N ALA A 27 -4.80 -15.37 -6.73
CA ALA A 27 -4.84 -16.18 -7.94
C ALA A 27 -3.90 -17.39 -7.85
N LEU A 28 -2.66 -17.19 -7.37
CA LEU A 28 -1.71 -18.27 -7.15
C LEU A 28 -2.26 -19.30 -6.15
N THR A 29 -2.67 -18.84 -4.96
CA THR A 29 -3.14 -19.74 -3.88
C THR A 29 -4.35 -20.56 -4.30
N LEU A 30 -5.30 -19.95 -5.01
CA LEU A 30 -6.49 -20.64 -5.51
C LEU A 30 -6.15 -21.65 -6.62
N ALA A 31 -5.28 -21.26 -7.55
CA ALA A 31 -4.87 -22.12 -8.66
C ALA A 31 -4.05 -23.34 -8.21
N GLU A 32 -3.14 -23.16 -7.24
CA GLU A 32 -2.41 -24.26 -6.59
C GLU A 32 -3.37 -25.24 -5.88
N GLY A 33 -4.47 -24.73 -5.34
CA GLY A 33 -5.55 -25.53 -4.75
C GLY A 33 -6.50 -26.16 -5.78
N GLY A 34 -6.19 -26.05 -7.08
CA GLY A 34 -6.93 -26.70 -8.17
C GLY A 34 -8.05 -25.87 -8.79
N ALA A 35 -8.33 -24.64 -8.29
CA ALA A 35 -9.39 -23.80 -8.83
C ALA A 35 -9.01 -23.20 -10.20
N ARG A 36 -10.00 -23.08 -11.09
CA ARG A 36 -9.89 -22.29 -12.33
C ARG A 36 -10.24 -20.84 -12.02
N VAL A 37 -9.28 -19.95 -12.20
CA VAL A 37 -9.36 -18.57 -11.76
C VAL A 37 -9.38 -17.63 -12.97
N LEU A 38 -10.35 -16.73 -13.01
CA LEU A 38 -10.31 -15.53 -13.84
C LEU A 38 -9.79 -14.37 -12.99
N LEU A 39 -8.64 -13.83 -13.37
CA LEU A 39 -8.06 -12.65 -12.77
C LEU A 39 -8.41 -11.43 -13.62
N ILE A 40 -9.20 -10.52 -13.09
CA ILE A 40 -9.66 -9.31 -13.80
C ILE A 40 -8.89 -8.10 -13.28
N ASP A 41 -8.28 -7.34 -14.19
CA ASP A 41 -7.59 -6.09 -13.85
C ASP A 41 -8.08 -4.93 -14.72
N ALA A 42 -8.29 -3.79 -14.10
CA ALA A 42 -8.75 -2.58 -14.78
C ALA A 42 -7.67 -1.98 -15.70
N GLY A 43 -6.41 -2.23 -15.41
CA GLY A 43 -5.31 -1.65 -16.16
C GLY A 43 -4.79 -2.52 -17.31
N PRO A 44 -3.95 -1.95 -18.19
CA PRO A 44 -3.31 -2.68 -19.28
C PRO A 44 -2.26 -3.67 -18.76
N ASP A 45 -2.08 -4.76 -19.47
CA ASP A 45 -0.96 -5.68 -19.31
C ASP A 45 0.27 -5.11 -20.05
N LEU A 46 1.13 -4.42 -19.32
CA LEU A 46 2.32 -3.77 -19.84
C LEU A 46 3.48 -4.76 -19.93
N LYS A 47 4.26 -4.68 -21.01
CA LYS A 47 5.58 -5.33 -21.07
C LYS A 47 6.59 -4.54 -20.23
N PRO A 48 7.67 -5.17 -19.71
CA PRO A 48 8.68 -4.49 -18.88
C PRO A 48 9.23 -3.21 -19.51
N GLN A 49 9.51 -3.21 -20.81
CA GLN A 49 10.01 -2.05 -21.55
C GLN A 49 8.98 -0.91 -21.60
N GLN A 50 7.69 -1.23 -21.59
CA GLN A 50 6.60 -0.24 -21.55
C GLN A 50 6.40 0.31 -20.13
N ALA A 51 6.55 -0.56 -19.12
CA ALA A 51 6.38 -0.20 -17.70
C ALA A 51 7.52 0.68 -17.18
N PHE A 52 8.77 0.35 -17.53
CA PHE A 52 9.92 1.11 -17.02
C PHE A 52 10.34 2.25 -17.96
N GLY A 53 10.38 2.01 -19.28
CA GLY A 53 10.77 3.01 -20.27
C GLY A 53 12.22 3.47 -20.15
N SER A 54 12.54 4.60 -20.76
CA SER A 54 13.81 5.30 -20.58
C SER A 54 13.59 6.63 -19.86
N GLU A 55 14.56 7.07 -19.06
CA GLU A 55 14.38 8.29 -18.23
C GLU A 55 14.08 9.55 -19.06
N PRO A 56 14.72 9.84 -20.22
CA PRO A 56 14.34 10.98 -21.02
C PRO A 56 12.88 10.92 -21.52
N ALA A 57 12.41 9.75 -21.95
CA ALA A 57 11.03 9.58 -22.39
C ALA A 57 10.04 9.66 -21.20
N ASN A 58 10.42 9.18 -20.03
CA ASN A 58 9.59 9.27 -18.83
C ASN A 58 9.46 10.72 -18.34
N LEU A 59 10.52 11.51 -18.39
CA LEU A 59 10.47 12.93 -18.04
C LEU A 59 9.48 13.69 -18.96
N LEU A 60 9.55 13.48 -20.27
CA LEU A 60 8.61 14.09 -21.22
C LEU A 60 7.17 13.67 -20.93
N ARG A 61 6.92 12.39 -20.61
CA ARG A 61 5.59 11.91 -20.24
C ARG A 61 5.08 12.50 -18.92
N ARG A 62 5.97 12.70 -17.91
CA ARG A 62 5.61 13.34 -16.64
C ARG A 62 5.16 14.78 -16.88
N LEU A 63 5.93 15.54 -17.65
CA LEU A 63 5.59 16.92 -18.01
C LEU A 63 4.28 17.01 -18.81
N ALA A 64 4.09 16.12 -19.79
CA ALA A 64 2.86 16.04 -20.56
C ALA A 64 1.66 15.62 -19.68
N GLY A 65 1.81 14.68 -18.76
CA GLY A 65 0.78 14.28 -17.81
C GLY A 65 0.35 15.39 -16.86
N LEU A 66 1.32 16.20 -16.40
CA LEU A 66 1.08 17.35 -15.55
C LEU A 66 0.36 18.48 -16.31
N SER A 67 0.85 18.85 -17.49
CA SER A 67 0.30 19.95 -18.31
C SER A 67 -1.12 19.64 -18.81
N SER A 68 -1.39 18.39 -19.19
CA SER A 68 -2.72 17.95 -19.63
C SER A 68 -3.73 17.77 -18.50
N GLY A 69 -3.30 17.79 -17.24
CA GLY A 69 -4.17 17.55 -16.08
C GLY A 69 -4.38 16.07 -15.74
N ARG A 70 -3.83 15.14 -16.52
CA ARG A 70 -4.01 13.68 -16.32
C ARG A 70 -3.36 13.14 -15.05
N HIS A 71 -2.34 13.81 -14.54
CA HIS A 71 -1.57 13.37 -13.37
C HIS A 71 -1.29 14.49 -12.36
N ARG A 72 -2.15 15.50 -12.25
CA ARG A 72 -1.91 16.65 -11.36
C ARG A 72 -1.79 16.26 -9.89
N ARG A 73 -2.64 15.35 -9.42
CA ARG A 73 -2.62 14.86 -8.04
C ARG A 73 -1.51 13.81 -7.85
N GLN A 74 -1.34 12.90 -8.82
CA GLN A 74 -0.27 11.89 -8.78
C GLN A 74 1.11 12.54 -8.69
N ALA A 75 1.31 13.67 -9.39
CA ALA A 75 2.58 14.41 -9.41
C ALA A 75 2.94 15.10 -8.08
N GLN A 76 1.99 15.20 -7.14
CA GLN A 76 2.26 15.70 -5.79
C GLN A 76 3.01 14.67 -4.94
N HIS A 77 2.95 13.39 -5.30
CA HIS A 77 3.69 12.34 -4.62
C HIS A 77 5.10 12.16 -5.23
N PRO A 78 6.18 12.12 -4.40
CA PRO A 78 7.56 12.03 -4.90
C PRO A 78 7.83 10.78 -5.75
N GLY A 79 7.13 9.68 -5.49
CA GLY A 79 7.24 8.44 -6.27
C GLY A 79 6.92 8.61 -7.75
N TYR A 80 6.01 9.52 -8.09
CA TYR A 80 5.67 9.83 -9.49
C TYR A 80 6.91 10.29 -10.29
N TRP A 81 7.77 11.07 -9.67
CA TRP A 81 8.97 11.61 -10.33
C TRP A 81 10.10 10.59 -10.52
N LYS A 82 9.98 9.42 -9.86
CA LYS A 82 10.95 8.32 -9.97
C LYS A 82 10.48 7.21 -10.91
N ALA A 83 9.20 7.16 -11.27
CA ALA A 83 8.61 6.09 -12.05
C ALA A 83 8.10 6.56 -13.43
N ASN A 84 7.79 5.61 -14.30
CA ASN A 84 7.12 5.90 -15.55
C ASN A 84 5.65 6.29 -15.26
N PRO A 85 5.15 7.42 -15.79
CA PRO A 85 3.76 7.84 -15.61
C PRO A 85 2.70 6.82 -16.05
N ARG A 86 3.04 5.89 -16.93
CA ARG A 86 2.15 4.77 -17.32
C ARG A 86 1.76 3.85 -16.16
N LEU A 87 2.51 3.90 -15.05
CA LEU A 87 2.23 3.14 -13.83
C LEU A 87 1.23 3.84 -12.90
N TYR A 88 0.71 5.00 -13.31
CA TYR A 88 -0.25 5.79 -12.54
C TYR A 88 -1.57 5.95 -13.28
N ALA A 89 -2.66 6.03 -12.52
CA ALA A 89 -3.97 6.24 -13.09
C ALA A 89 -4.10 7.60 -13.77
N ASP A 90 -4.72 7.62 -14.93
CA ASP A 90 -5.14 8.84 -15.61
C ASP A 90 -6.36 9.43 -14.87
N GLU A 91 -6.21 10.59 -14.22
CA GLU A 91 -7.23 11.22 -13.38
C GLU A 91 -8.43 11.74 -14.15
N LEU A 92 -8.28 11.99 -15.46
CA LEU A 92 -9.39 12.41 -16.33
C LEU A 92 -10.25 11.22 -16.75
N LEU A 93 -9.64 10.05 -16.91
CA LEU A 93 -10.36 8.82 -17.27
C LEU A 93 -10.97 8.14 -16.04
N HIS A 94 -10.27 8.19 -14.92
CA HIS A 94 -10.64 7.55 -13.66
C HIS A 94 -10.70 8.58 -12.54
N PRO A 95 -11.68 9.51 -12.57
CA PRO A 95 -11.81 10.53 -11.54
C PRO A 95 -12.22 9.94 -10.20
N TYR A 96 -12.08 10.73 -9.16
CA TYR A 96 -12.68 10.57 -7.85
C TYR A 96 -12.99 11.96 -7.29
N THR A 97 -13.82 12.04 -6.28
CA THR A 97 -14.21 13.30 -5.66
C THR A 97 -13.86 13.31 -4.17
N HIS A 98 -13.73 14.50 -3.60
CA HIS A 98 -13.53 14.75 -2.17
C HIS A 98 -14.11 16.12 -1.83
N PRO A 99 -14.37 16.45 -0.55
CA PRO A 99 -14.72 17.81 -0.15
C PRO A 99 -13.63 18.81 -0.57
N THR A 100 -14.03 20.02 -0.98
CA THR A 100 -13.08 21.04 -1.47
C THR A 100 -12.09 21.52 -0.41
N ASP A 101 -12.53 21.55 0.83
CA ASP A 101 -11.77 21.97 2.01
C ASP A 101 -10.92 20.84 2.62
N ARG A 102 -11.13 19.60 2.22
CA ARG A 102 -10.46 18.40 2.73
C ARG A 102 -9.94 17.53 1.58
N PRO A 103 -8.83 17.92 0.95
CA PRO A 103 -8.29 17.18 -0.18
C PRO A 103 -7.75 15.82 0.27
N PHE A 104 -8.02 14.79 -0.54
CA PHE A 104 -7.46 13.46 -0.42
C PHE A 104 -6.52 13.18 -1.59
N LEU A 105 -5.26 12.84 -1.31
CA LEU A 105 -4.25 12.58 -2.34
C LEU A 105 -4.20 11.10 -2.70
N TRP A 106 -5.16 10.63 -3.47
CA TRP A 106 -5.20 9.24 -3.87
C TRP A 106 -4.22 8.94 -5.01
N THR A 107 -3.01 8.53 -4.66
CA THR A 107 -2.02 8.01 -5.60
C THR A 107 -2.28 6.54 -5.89
N ARG A 108 -2.52 6.18 -7.14
CA ARG A 108 -2.92 4.82 -7.52
C ARG A 108 -2.29 4.37 -8.82
N GLY A 109 -1.96 3.07 -8.89
CA GLY A 109 -1.59 2.39 -10.12
C GLY A 109 -2.83 1.82 -10.81
N LEU A 110 -2.84 1.87 -12.14
CA LEU A 110 -3.89 1.27 -12.95
C LEU A 110 -3.25 0.49 -14.11
N GLN A 111 -2.59 -0.58 -13.79
CA GLN A 111 -1.99 -1.55 -14.71
C GLN A 111 -1.93 -2.90 -14.01
N VAL A 112 -1.76 -3.96 -14.79
CA VAL A 112 -1.49 -5.30 -14.25
C VAL A 112 -0.27 -5.24 -13.33
N GLY A 113 -0.39 -5.80 -12.13
CA GLY A 113 0.58 -5.67 -11.06
C GLY A 113 0.30 -4.54 -10.07
N GLY A 114 -0.55 -3.58 -10.42
CA GLY A 114 -0.99 -2.50 -9.53
C GLY A 114 0.17 -1.74 -8.89
N ARG A 115 -0.06 -1.26 -7.67
CA ARG A 115 0.94 -0.50 -6.88
C ARG A 115 2.16 -1.32 -6.47
N SER A 116 2.16 -2.65 -6.61
CA SER A 116 3.35 -3.46 -6.36
C SER A 116 4.55 -3.13 -7.28
N LEU A 117 4.31 -2.39 -8.37
CA LEU A 117 5.35 -1.87 -9.26
C LEU A 117 5.95 -0.53 -8.83
N THR A 118 5.34 0.15 -7.86
CA THR A 118 5.73 1.53 -7.45
C THR A 118 5.91 1.71 -5.94
N TRP A 119 5.69 0.68 -5.12
CA TRP A 119 5.80 0.75 -3.67
C TRP A 119 7.26 0.71 -3.16
N GLY A 120 7.44 1.05 -1.89
CA GLY A 120 8.75 1.05 -1.24
C GLY A 120 9.30 -0.35 -0.88
N GLY A 121 8.47 -1.39 -0.93
CA GLY A 121 8.88 -2.77 -0.65
C GLY A 121 9.24 -3.05 0.80
N ILE A 122 8.81 -2.22 1.76
CA ILE A 122 8.98 -2.44 3.20
C ILE A 122 7.94 -3.45 3.68
N THR A 123 8.39 -4.47 4.40
CA THR A 123 7.56 -5.59 4.85
C THR A 123 7.73 -5.80 6.34
N LEU A 124 6.72 -5.46 7.11
CA LEU A 124 6.70 -5.55 8.56
C LEU A 124 5.53 -6.44 8.99
N ARG A 125 5.73 -7.26 10.04
CA ARG A 125 4.66 -8.02 10.67
C ARG A 125 3.94 -7.15 11.69
N LEU A 126 2.63 -7.35 11.85
CA LEU A 126 1.89 -6.82 13.00
C LEU A 126 2.16 -7.69 14.22
N SER A 127 2.15 -7.06 15.39
CA SER A 127 2.25 -7.70 16.71
C SER A 127 0.87 -7.97 17.32
N ASP A 128 0.79 -8.76 18.41
CA ASP A 128 -0.46 -8.95 19.14
C ASP A 128 -0.99 -7.64 19.76
N GLU A 129 -0.11 -6.68 20.04
CA GLU A 129 -0.51 -5.35 20.49
C GLU A 129 -1.31 -4.61 19.41
N ASP A 130 -0.94 -4.78 18.14
CA ASP A 130 -1.65 -4.17 17.00
C ASP A 130 -3.02 -4.83 16.77
N PHE A 131 -3.09 -6.16 16.88
CA PHE A 131 -4.34 -6.91 16.79
C PHE A 131 -5.29 -6.69 17.99
N SER A 132 -4.78 -6.31 19.16
CA SER A 132 -5.61 -5.97 20.31
C SER A 132 -6.45 -4.71 20.11
N GLY A 133 -6.09 -3.91 19.11
CA GLY A 133 -6.84 -2.74 18.68
C GLY A 133 -6.41 -1.46 19.38
N VAL A 134 -7.23 -0.43 19.15
CA VAL A 134 -7.06 0.91 19.74
C VAL A 134 -8.38 1.39 20.30
N GLU A 135 -8.31 2.24 21.32
CA GLU A 135 -9.47 2.96 21.81
C GLU A 135 -9.80 4.10 20.83
N GLY A 136 -10.98 4.04 20.25
CA GLY A 136 -11.53 5.04 19.35
C GLY A 136 -12.73 5.76 19.95
N GLY A 137 -13.31 6.72 19.23
CA GLY A 137 -14.50 7.45 19.68
C GLY A 137 -15.72 6.57 19.97
N ASP A 138 -15.77 5.38 19.36
CA ASP A 138 -16.88 4.40 19.52
C ASP A 138 -16.48 3.21 20.44
N GLY A 139 -15.45 3.34 21.27
CA GLY A 139 -14.90 2.29 22.12
C GLY A 139 -13.71 1.56 21.48
N VAL A 140 -13.30 0.43 22.08
CA VAL A 140 -12.18 -0.36 21.58
C VAL A 140 -12.54 -1.07 20.28
N ILE A 141 -11.76 -0.81 19.25
CA ILE A 141 -11.86 -1.47 17.94
C ILE A 141 -10.70 -2.45 17.82
N ALA A 142 -10.99 -3.73 17.86
CA ALA A 142 -10.01 -4.81 17.84
C ALA A 142 -10.21 -5.74 16.64
N TRP A 143 -9.16 -6.46 16.29
CA TRP A 143 -9.21 -7.51 15.29
C TRP A 143 -9.78 -8.80 15.90
N PRO A 144 -10.60 -9.58 15.16
CA PRO A 144 -11.06 -10.88 15.62
C PRO A 144 -10.04 -12.01 15.38
N ILE A 145 -8.81 -11.65 15.05
CA ILE A 145 -7.66 -12.55 14.80
C ILE A 145 -6.44 -12.05 15.57
N ARG A 146 -5.40 -12.88 15.67
CA ARG A 146 -4.14 -12.61 16.37
C ARG A 146 -2.95 -12.94 15.48
N THR A 147 -1.74 -12.58 15.89
CA THR A 147 -0.48 -12.91 15.20
C THR A 147 -0.38 -14.41 14.89
N ALA A 148 -0.75 -15.26 15.83
CA ALA A 148 -0.73 -16.73 15.66
C ALA A 148 -1.61 -17.23 14.50
N ASP A 149 -2.69 -16.53 14.15
CA ASP A 149 -3.55 -16.86 13.00
C ASP A 149 -2.87 -16.64 11.64
N LEU A 150 -1.83 -15.81 11.60
CA LEU A 150 -1.11 -15.40 10.39
C LEU A 150 0.35 -15.90 10.34
N GLU A 151 0.90 -16.44 11.44
CA GLU A 151 2.31 -16.81 11.58
C GLU A 151 2.81 -17.69 10.42
N ALA A 152 2.09 -18.77 10.11
CA ALA A 152 2.47 -19.68 9.03
C ALA A 152 2.38 -19.02 7.64
N ASP A 153 1.47 -18.07 7.46
CA ASP A 153 1.30 -17.35 6.20
C ASP A 153 2.36 -16.26 6.04
N TYR A 154 2.72 -15.55 7.11
CA TYR A 154 3.86 -14.63 7.13
C TYR A 154 5.16 -15.35 6.76
N ALA A 155 5.51 -16.41 7.47
CA ALA A 155 6.74 -17.17 7.25
C ALA A 155 6.83 -17.73 5.82
N ALA A 156 5.72 -18.23 5.29
CA ALA A 156 5.67 -18.74 3.91
C ALA A 156 5.90 -17.63 2.88
N LEU A 157 5.32 -16.44 3.10
CA LEU A 157 5.47 -15.29 2.22
C LEU A 157 6.88 -14.72 2.24
N GLU A 158 7.47 -14.54 3.40
CA GLU A 158 8.84 -14.02 3.55
C GLU A 158 9.85 -14.91 2.84
N ARG A 159 9.73 -16.25 2.99
CA ARG A 159 10.59 -17.20 2.25
C ARG A 159 10.34 -17.15 0.73
N MET A 160 9.07 -17.15 0.32
CA MET A 160 8.69 -17.13 -1.11
C MET A 160 9.19 -15.85 -1.79
N LEU A 161 9.06 -14.71 -1.13
CA LEU A 161 9.41 -13.40 -1.67
C LEU A 161 10.89 -13.07 -1.52
N GLY A 162 11.63 -13.77 -0.63
CA GLY A 162 13.03 -13.50 -0.33
C GLY A 162 13.22 -12.15 0.35
N VAL A 163 12.45 -11.90 1.39
CA VAL A 163 12.50 -10.67 2.19
C VAL A 163 13.80 -10.63 2.99
N HIS A 164 14.50 -9.51 2.95
CA HIS A 164 15.68 -9.24 3.76
C HIS A 164 15.29 -8.64 5.12
N GLY A 165 16.05 -8.92 6.15
CA GLY A 165 15.83 -8.38 7.49
C GLY A 165 16.71 -9.04 8.53
N ASN A 166 16.62 -8.55 9.77
CA ASN A 166 17.33 -9.13 10.90
C ASN A 166 16.34 -9.61 11.96
N ARG A 167 16.77 -10.48 12.84
CA ARG A 167 16.06 -10.85 14.07
C ARG A 167 16.49 -9.87 15.15
N ASP A 168 15.61 -8.95 15.50
CA ASP A 168 15.89 -7.85 16.40
C ASP A 168 15.31 -8.08 17.81
N GLY A 169 14.47 -9.12 18.00
CA GLY A 169 13.90 -9.53 19.28
C GLY A 169 12.87 -8.53 19.85
N LEU A 170 12.21 -7.74 19.01
CA LEU A 170 11.28 -6.70 19.44
C LEU A 170 9.85 -7.23 19.55
N ALA A 171 9.26 -7.14 20.74
CA ALA A 171 7.89 -7.63 20.98
C ALA A 171 6.84 -6.90 20.10
N HIS A 172 7.00 -5.59 19.89
CA HIS A 172 6.11 -4.75 19.09
C HIS A 172 6.43 -4.76 17.58
N LEU A 173 7.48 -5.48 17.16
CA LEU A 173 7.80 -5.74 15.76
C LEU A 173 8.34 -7.16 15.61
N PRO A 174 7.48 -8.18 15.52
CA PRO A 174 7.87 -9.58 15.51
C PRO A 174 8.88 -9.92 14.43
N ASP A 175 9.81 -10.80 14.74
CA ASP A 175 10.81 -11.30 13.80
C ASP A 175 10.19 -12.19 12.74
N GLY A 176 10.82 -12.24 11.56
CA GLY A 176 10.36 -13.00 10.41
C GLY A 176 11.37 -14.06 9.94
N GLU A 177 10.95 -14.82 8.91
CA GLU A 177 11.79 -15.78 8.17
C GLU A 177 12.48 -15.05 7.01
N THR A 178 13.53 -14.28 7.33
CA THR A 178 14.18 -13.36 6.38
C THR A 178 15.53 -13.87 5.90
N CYS A 179 15.96 -13.38 4.73
CA CYS A 179 17.35 -13.44 4.26
C CYS A 179 18.21 -12.44 5.06
N ASP A 180 19.53 -12.53 4.93
CA ASP A 180 20.46 -11.62 5.58
C ASP A 180 20.09 -10.16 5.37
N PRO A 181 20.26 -9.29 6.38
CA PRO A 181 19.91 -7.89 6.31
C PRO A 181 20.76 -7.15 5.27
N LEU A 182 20.19 -6.13 4.65
CA LEU A 182 20.91 -5.23 3.76
C LEU A 182 21.83 -4.32 4.59
N PRO A 183 23.09 -4.13 4.21
CA PRO A 183 24.08 -3.46 5.05
C PRO A 183 23.83 -1.96 5.21
N PHE A 184 24.16 -1.42 6.37
CA PHE A 184 24.22 0.01 6.63
C PHE A 184 25.38 0.66 5.86
N THR A 185 25.21 1.94 5.48
CA THR A 185 26.34 2.81 5.14
C THR A 185 27.16 3.11 6.39
N ALA A 186 28.38 3.64 6.24
CA ALA A 186 29.17 4.08 7.39
C ALA A 186 28.44 5.18 8.20
N ALA A 187 27.75 6.10 7.51
CA ALA A 187 26.97 7.15 8.13
C ALA A 187 25.74 6.61 8.88
N GLU A 188 25.05 5.61 8.31
CA GLU A 188 23.92 4.96 8.97
C GLU A 188 24.34 4.20 10.22
N ARG A 189 25.49 3.53 10.19
CA ARG A 189 26.07 2.87 11.36
C ARG A 189 26.39 3.86 12.47
N SER A 190 27.09 4.96 12.12
CA SER A 190 27.38 6.04 13.08
C SER A 190 26.13 6.66 13.68
N PHE A 191 25.10 6.86 12.86
CA PHE A 191 23.79 7.34 13.31
C PHE A 191 23.14 6.34 14.28
N ALA A 192 23.12 5.05 13.94
CA ALA A 192 22.53 4.00 14.75
C ALA A 192 23.21 3.90 16.12
N ASP A 193 24.55 3.89 16.15
CA ASP A 193 25.36 3.80 17.37
C ASP A 193 25.10 5.02 18.29
N ALA A 194 25.04 6.23 17.73
CA ALA A 194 24.78 7.45 18.48
C ALA A 194 23.35 7.48 19.06
N VAL A 195 22.35 7.10 18.27
CA VAL A 195 20.94 7.05 18.70
C VAL A 195 20.75 6.01 19.78
N GLN A 196 21.34 4.82 19.63
CA GLN A 196 21.28 3.77 20.64
C GLN A 196 21.95 4.17 21.95
N SER A 197 23.19 4.71 21.88
CA SER A 197 23.98 5.04 23.07
C SER A 197 23.44 6.24 23.86
N GLN A 198 22.89 7.25 23.18
CA GLN A 198 22.46 8.51 23.82
C GLN A 198 20.96 8.59 24.11
N LEU A 199 20.14 7.86 23.34
CA LEU A 199 18.69 7.88 23.48
C LEU A 199 18.09 6.54 23.90
N GLY A 200 18.86 5.45 23.87
CA GLY A 200 18.36 4.10 24.13
C GLY A 200 17.41 3.57 23.07
N LEU A 201 17.30 4.25 21.91
CA LEU A 201 16.42 3.84 20.84
C LEU A 201 17.12 2.88 19.88
N GLN A 202 16.47 1.78 19.58
CA GLN A 202 17.03 0.79 18.68
C GLN A 202 16.83 1.22 17.22
N VAL A 203 17.92 1.25 16.46
CA VAL A 203 17.92 1.43 15.01
C VAL A 203 18.22 0.08 14.37
N ILE A 204 17.25 -0.46 13.65
CA ILE A 204 17.35 -1.77 13.01
C ILE A 204 17.56 -1.63 11.50
N HIS A 205 18.03 -2.70 10.86
CA HIS A 205 18.03 -2.80 9.40
C HIS A 205 16.58 -2.78 8.89
N SER A 206 16.34 -2.12 7.77
CA SER A 206 15.03 -2.19 7.15
C SER A 206 14.68 -3.61 6.74
N ARG A 207 13.40 -3.98 6.89
CA ARG A 207 12.87 -5.28 6.47
C ARG A 207 12.12 -5.11 5.16
N GLY A 208 12.53 -5.86 4.13
CA GLY A 208 11.90 -5.75 2.81
C GLY A 208 12.76 -6.28 1.68
N PHE A 209 12.51 -5.79 0.49
CA PHE A 209 13.17 -6.28 -0.72
C PHE A 209 14.51 -5.59 -0.96
N GLY A 210 15.48 -6.37 -1.45
CA GLY A 210 16.71 -5.83 -2.01
C GLY A 210 16.50 -5.11 -3.35
N PRO A 211 17.54 -4.43 -3.86
CA PRO A 211 17.45 -3.73 -5.14
C PRO A 211 17.22 -4.73 -6.28
N HIS A 212 16.38 -4.35 -7.22
CA HIS A 212 16.13 -5.14 -8.41
C HIS A 212 17.39 -5.22 -9.30
N GLN A 213 17.78 -6.44 -9.64
CA GLN A 213 18.89 -6.73 -10.55
C GLN A 213 18.36 -7.56 -11.72
N PRO A 214 18.15 -6.96 -12.92
CA PRO A 214 17.52 -7.64 -14.05
C PRO A 214 18.20 -8.95 -14.46
N GLN A 215 19.53 -9.05 -14.31
CA GLN A 215 20.29 -10.26 -14.63
C GLN A 215 20.02 -11.42 -13.68
N ARG A 216 19.70 -11.11 -12.40
CA ARG A 216 19.37 -12.08 -11.37
C ARG A 216 17.87 -12.34 -11.25
N ASP A 217 17.09 -11.28 -11.26
CA ASP A 217 15.67 -11.30 -10.86
C ASP A 217 14.72 -11.39 -12.07
N GLY A 218 15.27 -11.31 -13.29
CA GLY A 218 14.48 -11.22 -14.52
C GLY A 218 13.97 -9.79 -14.79
N ALA A 219 13.11 -9.67 -15.77
CA ALA A 219 12.67 -8.37 -16.30
C ALA A 219 11.78 -7.56 -15.31
N TRP A 220 11.17 -8.21 -14.33
CA TRP A 220 10.28 -7.60 -13.35
C TRP A 220 10.88 -7.64 -11.95
N PRO A 221 10.72 -6.56 -11.14
CA PRO A 221 11.15 -6.57 -9.75
C PRO A 221 10.45 -7.68 -8.96
N ARG A 222 11.20 -8.42 -8.18
CA ARG A 222 10.69 -9.48 -7.31
C ARG A 222 9.69 -8.97 -6.26
N SER A 223 9.80 -7.69 -5.90
CA SER A 223 8.83 -6.99 -5.05
C SER A 223 7.45 -6.80 -5.70
N SER A 224 7.35 -6.93 -7.03
CA SER A 224 6.07 -6.80 -7.73
C SER A 224 5.38 -8.15 -7.91
N SER A 225 4.05 -8.15 -7.99
CA SER A 225 3.30 -9.36 -8.36
C SER A 225 3.71 -9.89 -9.73
N CYS A 226 4.05 -9.01 -10.69
CA CYS A 226 4.56 -9.38 -12.01
C CYS A 226 5.90 -10.12 -11.96
N GLY A 227 6.73 -9.87 -10.95
CA GLY A 227 8.03 -10.54 -10.76
C GLY A 227 7.99 -11.70 -9.75
N SER A 228 6.86 -11.97 -9.13
CA SER A 228 6.73 -12.99 -8.08
C SER A 228 5.51 -13.90 -8.29
N THR A 229 4.33 -13.49 -7.82
CA THR A 229 3.14 -14.36 -7.72
C THR A 229 2.42 -14.58 -9.05
N LEU A 230 2.31 -13.56 -9.91
CA LEU A 230 1.61 -13.67 -11.19
C LEU A 230 2.22 -14.71 -12.16
N PRO A 231 3.53 -14.71 -12.42
CA PRO A 231 4.14 -15.73 -13.28
C PRO A 231 3.91 -17.14 -12.75
N GLN A 232 3.99 -17.35 -11.45
CA GLN A 232 3.73 -18.65 -10.83
C GLN A 232 2.25 -19.05 -10.99
N ALA A 233 1.32 -18.12 -10.76
CA ALA A 233 -0.11 -18.34 -10.95
C ALA A 233 -0.43 -18.74 -12.41
N MET A 234 0.11 -18.02 -13.38
CA MET A 234 -0.07 -18.32 -14.79
C MET A 234 0.55 -19.67 -15.20
N ALA A 235 1.70 -20.02 -14.61
CA ALA A 235 2.38 -21.30 -14.88
C ALA A 235 1.58 -22.52 -14.43
N THR A 236 0.59 -22.38 -13.53
CA THR A 236 -0.33 -23.48 -13.16
C THR A 236 -1.24 -23.91 -14.31
N GLY A 237 -1.37 -23.10 -15.36
CA GLY A 237 -2.34 -23.30 -16.45
C GLY A 237 -3.80 -23.11 -16.06
N ARG A 238 -4.08 -22.71 -14.81
CA ARG A 238 -5.44 -22.57 -14.25
C ARG A 238 -5.89 -21.11 -14.11
N VAL A 239 -5.00 -20.14 -14.33
CA VAL A 239 -5.30 -18.71 -14.24
C VAL A 239 -5.39 -18.11 -15.62
N LYS A 240 -6.44 -17.33 -15.86
CA LYS A 240 -6.59 -16.49 -17.03
C LYS A 240 -6.64 -15.03 -16.60
N LEU A 241 -5.86 -14.18 -17.25
CA LEU A 241 -5.86 -12.73 -17.03
C LEU A 241 -6.78 -12.05 -18.04
N LEU A 242 -7.69 -11.20 -17.52
CA LEU A 242 -8.53 -10.29 -18.28
C LEU A 242 -8.15 -8.85 -17.92
N ALA A 243 -7.26 -8.24 -18.68
CA ALA A 243 -6.79 -6.88 -18.52
C ALA A 243 -7.75 -5.85 -19.17
N ASN A 244 -7.62 -4.58 -18.82
CA ASN A 244 -8.44 -3.45 -19.29
C ASN A 244 -9.95 -3.61 -19.01
N HIS A 245 -10.32 -4.35 -17.97
CA HIS A 245 -11.70 -4.54 -17.56
C HIS A 245 -11.90 -4.06 -16.12
N LEU A 246 -12.69 -3.00 -15.95
CA LEU A 246 -13.07 -2.47 -14.64
C LEU A 246 -14.23 -3.29 -14.07
N VAL A 247 -14.07 -3.87 -12.90
CA VAL A 247 -15.21 -4.47 -12.19
C VAL A 247 -16.04 -3.35 -11.56
N GLU A 248 -17.28 -3.24 -12.01
CA GLU A 248 -18.23 -2.23 -11.56
C GLU A 248 -18.89 -2.65 -10.25
N SER A 249 -19.45 -3.85 -10.21
CA SER A 249 -20.21 -4.37 -9.05
C SER A 249 -20.17 -5.90 -8.99
N LEU A 250 -20.64 -6.45 -7.88
CA LEU A 250 -20.99 -7.86 -7.75
C LEU A 250 -22.33 -8.12 -8.46
N LEU A 251 -22.51 -9.32 -8.98
CA LEU A 251 -23.81 -9.84 -9.40
C LEU A 251 -24.48 -10.47 -8.19
N VAL A 252 -25.50 -9.83 -7.64
CA VAL A 252 -26.26 -10.31 -6.49
C VAL A 252 -27.73 -10.40 -6.90
N GLU A 253 -28.33 -11.57 -6.76
CA GLU A 253 -29.76 -11.71 -6.97
C GLU A 253 -30.53 -11.09 -5.81
N HIS A 254 -31.61 -10.39 -6.11
CA HIS A 254 -32.41 -9.72 -5.10
C HIS A 254 -32.94 -10.72 -4.06
N GLY A 255 -32.63 -10.49 -2.79
CA GLY A 255 -32.99 -11.39 -1.70
C GLY A 255 -32.01 -12.54 -1.44
N SER A 256 -31.04 -12.78 -2.34
CA SER A 256 -29.97 -13.77 -2.16
C SER A 256 -28.91 -13.30 -1.15
N ALA A 257 -28.33 -14.25 -0.43
CA ALA A 257 -27.11 -14.05 0.38
C ALA A 257 -25.86 -14.55 -0.36
N THR A 258 -25.89 -14.62 -1.69
CA THR A 258 -24.80 -15.17 -2.51
C THR A 258 -24.60 -14.32 -3.74
N ALA A 259 -23.35 -13.96 -4.04
CA ALA A 259 -22.99 -13.37 -5.31
C ALA A 259 -22.78 -14.46 -6.36
N THR A 260 -23.33 -14.28 -7.56
CA THR A 260 -23.18 -15.23 -8.67
C THR A 260 -22.01 -14.89 -9.59
N GLY A 261 -21.35 -13.74 -9.37
CA GLY A 261 -20.23 -13.24 -10.17
C GLY A 261 -20.03 -11.75 -10.06
N VAL A 262 -19.55 -11.13 -11.13
CA VAL A 262 -19.29 -9.69 -11.22
C VAL A 262 -19.78 -9.10 -12.54
N VAL A 263 -20.06 -7.78 -12.54
CA VAL A 263 -20.21 -6.98 -13.74
C VAL A 263 -18.88 -6.34 -14.07
N ALA A 264 -18.32 -6.62 -15.24
CA ALA A 264 -17.07 -6.05 -15.72
C ALA A 264 -17.34 -5.11 -16.92
N VAL A 265 -16.70 -3.95 -16.93
CA VAL A 265 -16.78 -2.95 -17.99
C VAL A 265 -15.52 -3.01 -18.83
N ASP A 266 -15.65 -3.32 -20.11
CA ASP A 266 -14.57 -3.21 -21.08
C ASP A 266 -14.24 -1.73 -21.32
N GLN A 267 -13.05 -1.30 -20.92
CA GLN A 267 -12.67 0.10 -21.02
C GLN A 267 -12.38 0.59 -22.45
N ALA A 268 -12.27 -0.32 -23.41
CA ALA A 268 -12.09 0.05 -24.80
C ALA A 268 -13.38 0.58 -25.44
N ASN A 269 -14.54 0.04 -25.05
CA ASN A 269 -15.83 0.34 -25.68
C ASN A 269 -16.96 0.66 -24.71
N GLY A 270 -16.76 0.49 -23.39
CA GLY A 270 -17.77 0.73 -22.34
C GLY A 270 -18.80 -0.39 -22.17
N ASN A 271 -18.66 -1.49 -22.89
CA ASN A 271 -19.60 -2.61 -22.81
C ASN A 271 -19.49 -3.31 -21.45
N ARG A 272 -20.66 -3.59 -20.84
CA ARG A 272 -20.77 -4.36 -19.60
C ARG A 272 -20.94 -5.84 -19.91
N ARG A 273 -20.24 -6.68 -19.15
CA ARG A 273 -20.35 -8.14 -19.21
C ARG A 273 -20.56 -8.70 -17.81
N SER A 274 -21.51 -9.60 -17.70
CA SER A 274 -21.67 -10.45 -16.52
C SER A 274 -20.72 -11.63 -16.61
N VAL A 275 -19.88 -11.83 -15.59
CA VAL A 275 -18.95 -12.95 -15.50
C VAL A 275 -19.29 -13.74 -14.25
N MET A 276 -19.57 -15.03 -14.43
CA MET A 276 -20.06 -15.92 -13.36
C MET A 276 -18.92 -16.67 -12.69
N ALA A 277 -18.99 -16.84 -11.38
CA ALA A 277 -18.12 -17.72 -10.60
C ALA A 277 -18.74 -18.05 -9.23
N ASP A 278 -18.31 -19.19 -8.66
CA ASP A 278 -18.76 -19.62 -7.32
C ASP A 278 -18.16 -18.76 -6.19
N LEU A 279 -16.95 -18.22 -6.39
CA LEU A 279 -16.20 -17.42 -5.43
C LEU A 279 -15.76 -16.11 -6.07
N VAL A 280 -15.91 -15.01 -5.37
CA VAL A 280 -15.32 -13.70 -5.76
C VAL A 280 -14.35 -13.23 -4.69
N VAL A 281 -13.14 -12.80 -5.11
CA VAL A 281 -12.10 -12.30 -4.20
C VAL A 281 -11.76 -10.86 -4.61
N LEU A 282 -12.08 -9.92 -3.74
CA LEU A 282 -11.80 -8.48 -3.95
C LEU A 282 -10.40 -8.14 -3.46
N CYS A 283 -9.56 -7.72 -4.40
CA CYS A 283 -8.16 -7.29 -4.24
C CYS A 283 -7.87 -6.01 -5.04
N ALA A 284 -8.91 -5.19 -5.28
CA ALA A 284 -8.84 -4.03 -6.17
C ALA A 284 -8.17 -2.79 -5.54
N SER A 285 -7.50 -2.96 -4.40
CA SER A 285 -7.06 -1.91 -3.48
C SER A 285 -8.23 -1.30 -2.70
N THR A 286 -7.95 -0.89 -1.45
CA THR A 286 -8.93 -0.49 -0.43
C THR A 286 -10.12 0.31 -0.98
N ILE A 287 -9.86 1.51 -1.49
CA ILE A 287 -10.92 2.42 -1.94
C ILE A 287 -11.70 1.84 -3.14
N GLN A 288 -11.03 1.16 -4.06
CA GLN A 288 -11.71 0.59 -5.22
C GLN A 288 -12.56 -0.64 -4.85
N SER A 289 -12.10 -1.48 -3.93
CA SER A 289 -12.91 -2.58 -3.37
C SER A 289 -14.15 -2.05 -2.64
N LEU A 290 -14.01 -0.97 -1.87
CA LEU A 290 -15.15 -0.29 -1.24
C LEU A 290 -16.13 0.26 -2.29
N ALA A 291 -15.64 0.88 -3.35
CA ALA A 291 -16.50 1.41 -4.42
C ALA A 291 -17.28 0.31 -5.13
N ILE A 292 -16.67 -0.88 -5.36
CA ILE A 292 -17.36 -2.05 -5.90
C ILE A 292 -18.49 -2.49 -4.95
N LEU A 293 -18.21 -2.59 -3.66
CA LEU A 293 -19.19 -3.00 -2.64
C LEU A 293 -20.34 -2.00 -2.49
N LEU A 294 -20.03 -0.70 -2.49
CA LEU A 294 -21.03 0.38 -2.40
C LEU A 294 -21.98 0.35 -3.60
N ARG A 295 -21.46 0.20 -4.82
CA ARG A 295 -22.29 0.04 -6.02
C ARG A 295 -23.12 -1.24 -5.99
N SER A 296 -22.56 -2.32 -5.42
CA SER A 296 -23.30 -3.58 -5.23
C SER A 296 -24.41 -3.45 -4.19
N GLN A 297 -24.23 -2.62 -3.16
CA GLN A 297 -25.24 -2.33 -2.15
C GLN A 297 -26.43 -1.60 -2.77
N GLU A 298 -26.21 -0.63 -3.68
CA GLU A 298 -27.28 0.02 -4.45
C GLU A 298 -28.04 -0.97 -5.35
N GLN A 299 -27.43 -2.11 -5.71
CA GLN A 299 -28.01 -3.18 -6.51
C GLN A 299 -28.59 -4.33 -5.68
N GLY A 300 -28.63 -4.20 -4.35
CA GLY A 300 -29.28 -5.17 -3.46
C GLY A 300 -28.35 -6.03 -2.60
N LEU A 301 -27.02 -5.84 -2.62
CA LEU A 301 -26.13 -6.48 -1.67
C LEU A 301 -26.51 -6.04 -0.24
N LYS A 302 -26.79 -7.01 0.61
CA LYS A 302 -27.07 -6.77 2.02
C LYS A 302 -25.78 -6.49 2.79
N GLU A 303 -25.79 -5.46 3.59
CA GLU A 303 -24.70 -5.11 4.52
C GLU A 303 -25.30 -4.81 5.90
N PRO A 304 -25.27 -5.80 6.82
CA PRO A 304 -26.04 -5.73 8.06
C PRO A 304 -25.51 -4.72 9.08
N SER A 305 -24.22 -4.35 9.00
CA SER A 305 -23.62 -3.45 10.00
C SER A 305 -23.92 -1.97 9.76
N GLY A 306 -24.28 -1.57 8.55
CA GLY A 306 -24.37 -0.16 8.13
C GLY A 306 -23.03 0.58 8.16
N ARG A 307 -21.90 -0.15 8.17
CA ARG A 307 -20.55 0.42 8.33
C ARG A 307 -19.71 0.41 7.05
N LEU A 308 -20.24 -0.12 5.95
CA LEU A 308 -19.52 -0.15 4.69
C LEU A 308 -19.11 1.25 4.26
N GLY A 309 -17.83 1.39 3.92
CA GLY A 309 -17.20 2.65 3.53
C GLY A 309 -16.75 3.52 4.69
N SER A 310 -17.18 3.30 5.94
CA SER A 310 -16.80 4.11 7.10
C SER A 310 -15.48 3.64 7.73
N ARG A 311 -14.80 4.54 8.46
CA ARG A 311 -13.51 4.29 9.11
C ARG A 311 -12.37 4.03 8.12
N LEU A 312 -12.34 4.79 7.03
CA LEU A 312 -11.18 4.85 6.16
C LEU A 312 -9.99 5.45 6.92
N MET A 313 -8.84 4.83 6.81
CA MET A 313 -7.58 5.25 7.41
C MET A 313 -6.48 5.28 6.36
N ASP A 314 -5.47 6.09 6.58
CA ASP A 314 -4.15 6.04 5.95
C ASP A 314 -3.12 6.26 7.07
N HIS A 315 -1.83 6.11 6.85
CA HIS A 315 -0.86 6.54 7.85
C HIS A 315 -0.69 8.07 7.80
N VAL A 316 -0.80 8.71 8.98
CA VAL A 316 -0.33 10.08 9.09
C VAL A 316 1.20 10.11 8.98
N SER A 317 1.76 11.07 8.24
CA SER A 317 3.20 11.10 7.99
C SER A 317 3.79 12.49 8.01
N THR A 318 5.10 12.54 8.27
CA THR A 318 5.94 13.74 8.20
C THR A 318 7.36 13.34 7.83
N SER A 319 8.15 14.26 7.34
CA SER A 319 9.55 14.00 6.97
C SER A 319 10.49 15.10 7.45
N GLN A 320 11.76 14.74 7.59
CA GLN A 320 12.83 15.66 7.93
C GLN A 320 14.08 15.30 7.11
N PHE A 321 14.59 16.27 6.36
CA PHE A 321 15.93 16.19 5.74
C PHE A 321 16.99 16.72 6.71
N PHE A 322 18.22 16.24 6.55
CA PHE A 322 19.34 16.67 7.39
C PHE A 322 20.68 16.41 6.68
N CYS A 323 21.74 17.00 7.20
CA CYS A 323 23.10 16.63 6.86
C CYS A 323 23.86 16.16 8.09
N MET A 324 24.86 15.33 7.86
CA MET A 324 25.81 14.84 8.88
C MET A 324 27.22 15.00 8.38
N PRO A 325 28.23 15.11 9.29
CA PRO A 325 29.63 15.01 8.89
C PRO A 325 29.88 13.73 8.08
N GLN A 326 30.67 13.83 7.03
CA GLN A 326 31.02 12.66 6.24
C GLN A 326 31.93 11.75 7.07
N PRO A 327 31.52 10.50 7.38
CA PRO A 327 32.46 9.54 7.95
C PRO A 327 33.57 9.27 6.95
N GLY A 328 34.78 8.95 7.46
CA GLY A 328 35.97 8.72 6.62
C GLY A 328 35.70 7.77 5.45
N ALA A 329 36.56 7.81 4.45
CA ALA A 329 36.41 7.09 3.19
C ALA A 329 36.16 5.57 3.40
N GLY A 330 34.92 5.15 3.19
CA GLY A 330 34.51 3.76 3.15
C GLY A 330 33.74 3.48 1.86
N SER A 331 33.78 2.27 1.36
CA SER A 331 32.97 1.89 0.21
C SER A 331 31.48 2.04 0.56
N GLN A 332 30.75 2.76 -0.25
CA GLN A 332 29.30 2.90 -0.12
C GLN A 332 28.65 1.55 -0.40
N PRO A 333 27.80 1.02 0.48
CA PRO A 333 27.04 -0.17 0.15
C PRO A 333 26.05 0.11 -0.98
N PRO A 334 25.63 -0.90 -1.74
CA PRO A 334 24.70 -0.72 -2.83
C PRO A 334 23.38 -0.12 -2.31
N LEU A 335 22.70 0.60 -3.18
CA LEU A 335 21.34 1.10 -2.92
C LEU A 335 20.43 -0.05 -2.50
N THR A 336 19.56 0.19 -1.51
CA THR A 336 18.57 -0.79 -1.07
C THR A 336 17.22 -0.50 -1.71
N GLY A 337 16.44 -1.55 -2.01
CA GLY A 337 15.10 -1.40 -2.55
C GLY A 337 14.08 -0.91 -1.50
N ALA A 338 14.23 -1.32 -0.25
CA ALA A 338 13.25 -1.16 0.84
C ALA A 338 13.68 -0.19 1.94
N GLY A 339 14.33 0.91 1.59
CA GLY A 339 14.92 1.81 2.58
C GLY A 339 16.21 1.23 3.18
N SER A 340 16.74 1.87 4.21
CA SER A 340 18.05 1.54 4.74
C SER A 340 18.01 1.14 6.19
N PHE A 341 17.34 1.90 7.05
CA PHE A 341 17.16 1.62 8.45
C PHE A 341 15.76 1.98 8.92
N PHE A 342 15.41 1.44 10.08
CA PHE A 342 14.12 1.66 10.69
C PHE A 342 14.28 1.87 12.21
N LEU A 343 13.53 2.81 12.78
CA LEU A 343 13.36 3.00 14.22
C LEU A 343 11.93 2.60 14.56
N PRO A 344 11.70 1.41 15.09
CA PRO A 344 10.38 0.95 15.50
C PRO A 344 10.00 1.55 16.86
N CYS A 345 9.44 2.74 16.86
CA CYS A 345 9.08 3.44 18.09
C CYS A 345 7.89 2.79 18.81
N GLY A 346 6.94 2.19 18.06
CA GLY A 346 5.79 1.50 18.62
C GLY A 346 4.78 2.44 19.29
N ARG A 347 3.98 1.90 20.21
CA ARG A 347 2.89 2.61 20.92
C ARG A 347 3.28 3.13 22.30
N ARG A 348 4.35 2.59 22.93
CA ARG A 348 4.79 2.99 24.28
C ARG A 348 5.84 4.09 24.18
N LEU A 349 5.38 5.32 24.16
CA LEU A 349 6.20 6.49 23.91
C LEU A 349 6.17 7.43 25.12
N ASP A 350 7.34 7.78 25.62
CA ASP A 350 7.47 8.70 26.73
C ASP A 350 7.00 10.11 26.34
N GLY A 351 6.11 10.67 27.16
CA GLY A 351 5.59 12.02 26.96
C GLY A 351 4.58 12.12 25.81
N ALA A 352 4.04 11.00 25.33
CA ALA A 352 2.97 11.01 24.33
C ALA A 352 1.64 11.44 24.97
N ASP A 353 0.99 12.39 24.32
CA ASP A 353 -0.36 12.86 24.63
C ASP A 353 -1.38 12.44 23.55
N PHE A 354 -1.08 11.33 22.85
CA PHE A 354 -1.88 10.75 21.80
C PHE A 354 -1.94 9.22 21.94
N SER A 355 -2.94 8.62 21.30
CA SER A 355 -3.10 7.18 21.17
C SER A 355 -2.51 6.67 19.86
N GLY A 356 -2.10 5.38 19.84
CA GLY A 356 -1.46 4.75 18.68
C GLY A 356 0.05 4.82 18.72
N GLY A 357 0.68 4.23 17.71
CA GLY A 357 2.14 4.16 17.57
C GLY A 357 2.65 4.70 16.25
N TYR A 358 3.96 4.81 16.14
CA TYR A 358 4.61 5.18 14.88
C TYR A 358 5.99 4.53 14.73
N GLY A 359 6.48 4.55 13.50
CA GLY A 359 7.86 4.22 13.16
C GLY A 359 8.52 5.30 12.33
N LEU A 360 9.85 5.38 12.41
CA LEU A 360 10.67 6.25 11.58
C LEU A 360 11.55 5.38 10.68
N TRP A 361 11.61 5.69 9.41
CA TRP A 361 12.56 5.07 8.50
C TRP A 361 13.37 6.11 7.75
N GLY A 362 14.54 5.73 7.28
CA GLY A 362 15.40 6.70 6.63
C GLY A 362 16.56 6.08 5.87
N GLY A 363 17.41 6.97 5.38
CA GLY A 363 18.65 6.61 4.72
C GLY A 363 19.64 7.77 4.79
N ILE A 364 20.92 7.45 4.92
CA ILE A 364 22.00 8.43 5.00
C ILE A 364 23.10 8.04 4.03
N GLY A 365 23.48 8.99 3.14
CA GLY A 365 24.49 8.75 2.11
C GLY A 365 24.07 7.75 1.02
N ARG A 366 22.75 7.52 0.88
CA ARG A 366 22.15 6.66 -0.16
C ARG A 366 21.79 7.43 -1.42
N PHE A 367 21.70 8.73 -1.31
CA PHE A 367 21.43 9.66 -2.39
C PHE A 367 22.64 10.57 -2.55
N ASP A 368 23.30 10.46 -3.69
CA ASP A 368 24.53 11.17 -3.99
C ASP A 368 24.35 12.04 -5.25
N PRO A 369 23.72 13.22 -5.11
CA PRO A 369 23.57 14.13 -6.23
C PRO A 369 24.94 14.70 -6.65
N PRO A 370 25.08 15.13 -7.93
CA PRO A 370 26.28 15.78 -8.41
C PRO A 370 26.76 16.90 -7.47
N SER A 371 28.08 17.03 -7.29
CA SER A 371 28.68 17.96 -6.33
C SER A 371 28.23 19.44 -6.52
N TRP A 372 27.99 19.84 -7.78
CA TRP A 372 27.53 21.21 -8.12
C TRP A 372 26.08 21.50 -7.64
N LEU A 373 25.29 20.45 -7.33
CA LEU A 373 23.97 20.61 -6.73
C LEU A 373 24.02 20.71 -5.20
N ARG A 374 25.13 20.34 -4.56
CA ARG A 374 25.22 20.29 -3.10
C ARG A 374 25.59 21.65 -2.54
N ARG A 375 24.84 22.14 -1.56
CA ARG A 375 25.23 23.31 -0.77
C ARG A 375 26.19 22.96 0.38
N ARG A 376 26.27 21.69 0.77
CA ARG A 376 27.09 21.15 1.88
C ARG A 376 28.00 20.02 1.38
N PRO A 377 29.05 20.33 0.57
CA PRO A 377 29.85 19.31 -0.12
C PRO A 377 30.65 18.40 0.82
N GLN A 378 30.92 18.83 2.06
CA GLN A 378 31.68 18.09 3.08
C GLN A 378 30.78 17.28 4.02
N SER A 379 29.50 17.16 3.74
CA SER A 379 28.54 16.42 4.53
C SER A 379 27.83 15.37 3.68
N VAL A 380 27.30 14.33 4.34
CA VAL A 380 26.36 13.38 3.74
C VAL A 380 24.94 13.84 4.02
N THR A 381 24.07 13.69 3.03
CA THR A 381 22.65 13.98 3.20
C THR A 381 21.92 12.76 3.71
N GLY A 382 21.02 12.99 4.66
CA GLY A 382 20.08 12.02 5.17
C GLY A 382 18.64 12.51 5.12
N PHE A 383 17.73 11.58 5.27
CA PHE A 383 16.31 11.86 5.48
C PHE A 383 15.73 10.88 6.50
N LEU A 384 14.74 11.33 7.25
CA LEU A 384 13.85 10.53 8.07
C LEU A 384 12.43 10.77 7.62
N ILE A 385 11.65 9.71 7.53
CA ILE A 385 10.21 9.74 7.27
C ILE A 385 9.53 9.00 8.41
N GLY A 386 8.59 9.67 9.09
CA GLY A 386 7.75 9.08 10.10
C GLY A 386 6.38 8.76 9.53
N HIS A 387 5.84 7.63 9.94
CA HIS A 387 4.46 7.26 9.67
C HIS A 387 3.84 6.62 10.90
N GLY A 388 2.63 6.98 11.16
CA GLY A 388 1.94 6.63 12.39
C GLY A 388 0.53 6.13 12.17
N GLU A 389 0.09 5.42 13.17
CA GLU A 389 -1.25 4.86 13.25
C GLU A 389 -2.31 5.96 13.26
N VAL A 390 -3.41 5.70 12.57
CA VAL A 390 -4.58 6.57 12.56
C VAL A 390 -5.72 5.89 13.29
N ILE A 391 -6.33 6.63 14.22
CA ILE A 391 -7.45 6.11 14.99
C ILE A 391 -8.70 6.05 14.10
N PRO A 392 -9.39 4.89 14.02
CA PRO A 392 -10.57 4.74 13.17
C PRO A 392 -11.69 5.69 13.57
N GLN A 393 -12.13 6.55 12.65
CA GLN A 393 -13.21 7.52 12.86
C GLN A 393 -14.34 7.28 11.84
N ALA A 394 -15.58 7.23 12.29
CA ALA A 394 -16.74 6.99 11.44
C ALA A 394 -16.96 8.09 10.37
N CYS A 395 -16.49 9.32 10.63
CA CYS A 395 -16.55 10.43 9.67
C CYS A 395 -15.58 10.26 8.49
N ASN A 396 -14.47 9.55 8.66
CA ASN A 396 -13.55 9.21 7.59
C ASN A 396 -14.13 8.08 6.75
N ARG A 397 -14.57 8.38 5.53
CA ARG A 397 -15.37 7.44 4.74
C ARG A 397 -15.18 7.53 3.25
N VAL A 398 -15.53 6.44 2.59
CA VAL A 398 -15.76 6.37 1.14
C VAL A 398 -17.26 6.21 0.91
N THR A 399 -17.82 7.02 0.03
CA THR A 399 -19.23 6.98 -0.38
C THR A 399 -19.34 7.11 -1.89
N LEU A 400 -20.57 7.06 -2.42
CA LEU A 400 -20.92 7.48 -3.78
C LEU A 400 -21.74 8.76 -3.71
N ASN A 401 -21.47 9.73 -4.56
CA ASN A 401 -22.16 11.03 -4.56
C ASN A 401 -22.84 11.37 -5.90
N GLY A 402 -23.07 10.35 -6.73
CA GLY A 402 -23.69 10.50 -8.04
C GLY A 402 -22.75 10.93 -9.16
N ALA A 403 -21.49 11.28 -8.88
CA ALA A 403 -20.49 11.51 -9.93
C ALA A 403 -20.13 10.20 -10.63
N VAL A 404 -19.94 10.25 -11.95
CA VAL A 404 -19.61 9.09 -12.77
C VAL A 404 -18.36 9.33 -13.62
N ASP A 405 -17.69 8.26 -14.01
CA ASP A 405 -16.62 8.28 -14.98
C ASP A 405 -17.16 8.30 -16.43
N ARG A 406 -16.23 8.24 -17.41
CA ARG A 406 -16.59 8.27 -18.84
C ARG A 406 -17.41 7.05 -19.31
N TRP A 407 -17.43 5.96 -18.56
CA TRP A 407 -18.21 4.75 -18.85
C TRP A 407 -19.53 4.71 -18.06
N GLY A 408 -19.85 5.79 -17.34
CA GLY A 408 -21.06 5.89 -16.52
C GLY A 408 -20.99 5.11 -15.22
N VAL A 409 -19.78 4.71 -14.78
CA VAL A 409 -19.57 4.02 -13.50
C VAL A 409 -19.45 5.06 -12.39
N ALA A 410 -20.24 4.91 -11.32
CA ALA A 410 -20.20 5.80 -10.17
C ALA A 410 -18.80 5.79 -9.51
N VAL A 411 -18.23 6.98 -9.31
CA VAL A 411 -16.89 7.13 -8.76
C VAL A 411 -16.92 7.33 -7.25
N PRO A 412 -15.86 6.90 -6.53
CA PRO A 412 -15.80 7.09 -5.09
C PRO A 412 -15.69 8.57 -4.72
N HIS A 413 -16.41 8.95 -3.67
CA HIS A 413 -16.24 10.20 -2.93
C HIS A 413 -15.53 9.90 -1.62
N ILE A 414 -14.39 10.54 -1.38
CA ILE A 414 -13.51 10.24 -0.25
C ILE A 414 -13.50 11.44 0.68
N ASP A 415 -14.02 11.28 1.89
CA ASP A 415 -13.99 12.26 2.96
C ASP A 415 -13.11 11.72 4.09
N CYS A 416 -11.93 12.31 4.27
CA CYS A 416 -10.95 11.86 5.26
C CYS A 416 -10.17 13.06 5.81
N GLN A 417 -9.96 13.08 7.12
CA GLN A 417 -9.22 14.14 7.81
C GLN A 417 -8.45 13.60 9.00
N TRP A 418 -7.41 14.29 9.39
CA TRP A 418 -6.69 14.02 10.62
C TRP A 418 -7.41 14.65 11.82
N SER A 419 -7.38 13.98 12.95
CA SER A 419 -7.84 14.53 14.22
C SER A 419 -6.70 15.20 14.99
N SER A 420 -7.01 15.78 16.14
CA SER A 420 -6.01 16.30 17.06
C SER A 420 -5.00 15.22 17.50
N ASN A 421 -5.43 13.95 17.57
CA ASN A 421 -4.59 12.82 17.92
C ASN A 421 -3.44 12.64 16.91
N GLU A 422 -3.75 12.58 15.61
CA GLU A 422 -2.74 12.40 14.57
C GLU A 422 -1.82 13.62 14.46
N LEU A 423 -2.35 14.83 14.69
CA LEU A 423 -1.54 16.05 14.66
C LEU A 423 -0.56 16.12 15.86
N ALA A 424 -0.98 15.69 17.05
CA ALA A 424 -0.09 15.55 18.22
C ALA A 424 1.01 14.49 17.95
N MET A 425 0.64 13.36 17.37
CA MET A 425 1.61 12.32 16.96
C MET A 425 2.66 12.87 15.97
N VAL A 426 2.25 13.65 14.97
CA VAL A 426 3.19 14.29 14.02
C VAL A 426 4.15 15.24 14.75
N ALA A 427 3.66 16.05 15.68
CA ALA A 427 4.51 16.93 16.47
C ALA A 427 5.57 16.15 17.26
N HIS A 428 5.17 15.05 17.90
CA HIS A 428 6.07 14.16 18.61
C HIS A 428 7.08 13.47 17.69
N MET A 429 6.65 12.95 16.53
CA MET A 429 7.56 12.37 15.52
C MET A 429 8.66 13.37 15.12
N ARG A 430 8.28 14.61 14.85
CA ARG A 430 9.23 15.67 14.47
C ARG A 430 10.23 15.99 15.56
N GLN A 431 9.78 16.05 16.81
CA GLN A 431 10.67 16.23 17.94
C GLN A 431 11.65 15.06 18.06
N GLN A 432 11.17 13.82 17.90
CA GLN A 432 11.99 12.63 17.96
C GLN A 432 13.02 12.58 16.82
N MET A 433 12.63 12.91 15.59
CA MET A 433 13.55 13.03 14.46
C MET A 433 14.68 14.02 14.74
N LYS A 434 14.33 15.23 15.24
CA LYS A 434 15.32 16.26 15.59
C LYS A 434 16.26 15.81 16.71
N ARG A 435 15.76 15.08 17.71
CA ARG A 435 16.60 14.50 18.78
C ARG A 435 17.59 13.48 18.20
N CYS A 436 17.13 12.54 17.37
CA CYS A 436 17.98 11.54 16.73
C CYS A 436 19.06 12.18 15.86
N ILE A 437 18.69 13.17 15.02
CA ILE A 437 19.63 13.88 14.18
C ILE A 437 20.69 14.61 15.01
N LYS A 438 20.27 15.30 16.08
CA LYS A 438 21.17 16.07 16.94
C LYS A 438 22.19 15.20 17.67
N VAL A 439 21.77 14.07 18.26
CA VAL A 439 22.70 13.18 18.98
C VAL A 439 23.68 12.50 18.03
N ALA A 440 23.31 12.32 16.78
CA ALA A 440 24.19 11.80 15.73
C ALA A 440 25.13 12.87 15.13
N GLY A 441 25.16 14.10 15.69
CA GLY A 441 25.99 15.19 15.20
C GLY A 441 25.49 15.81 13.89
N GLY A 442 24.24 15.57 13.52
CA GLY A 442 23.62 16.10 12.31
C GLY A 442 22.90 17.43 12.55
N GLU A 443 22.59 18.10 11.44
CA GLU A 443 21.81 19.35 11.38
C GLU A 443 20.55 19.13 10.56
N ALA A 444 19.36 19.31 11.17
CA ALA A 444 18.07 19.24 10.50
C ALA A 444 17.87 20.48 9.62
N LEU A 445 17.72 20.31 8.33
CA LEU A 445 17.68 21.39 7.34
C LEU A 445 16.55 21.17 6.32
N PRO A 446 15.93 22.24 5.83
CA PRO A 446 15.03 22.14 4.68
C PRO A 446 15.84 21.78 3.41
N LEU A 447 15.18 21.13 2.44
CA LEU A 447 15.82 20.66 1.22
C LEU A 447 16.53 21.76 0.44
N LYS A 448 15.98 22.97 0.42
CA LYS A 448 16.56 24.16 -0.23
C LYS A 448 17.94 24.58 0.34
N GLU A 449 18.23 24.20 1.59
CA GLU A 449 19.53 24.48 2.24
C GLU A 449 20.55 23.35 2.00
N LEU A 450 20.09 22.21 1.54
CA LEU A 450 20.94 21.05 1.19
C LEU A 450 21.36 21.09 -0.29
N PHE A 451 20.48 21.57 -1.17
CA PHE A 451 20.68 21.50 -2.62
C PHE A 451 20.38 22.81 -3.35
N HIS A 452 21.11 23.05 -4.44
CA HIS A 452 20.80 24.06 -5.45
C HIS A 452 19.80 23.45 -6.45
N LEU A 453 18.57 23.94 -6.47
CA LEU A 453 17.50 23.39 -7.32
C LEU A 453 16.83 24.49 -8.18
N PRO A 454 17.60 25.28 -8.96
CA PRO A 454 17.10 26.53 -9.55
C PRO A 454 15.93 26.37 -10.53
N LEU A 455 15.80 25.21 -11.18
CA LEU A 455 14.73 24.95 -12.17
C LEU A 455 13.51 24.23 -11.58
N VAL A 456 13.65 23.57 -10.45
CA VAL A 456 12.61 22.75 -9.85
C VAL A 456 12.11 23.28 -8.51
N GLU A 457 12.74 24.32 -7.98
CA GLU A 457 12.36 24.93 -6.69
C GLU A 457 10.89 25.35 -6.64
N PRO A 458 10.27 25.96 -7.68
CA PRO A 458 8.84 26.27 -7.69
C PRO A 458 7.94 25.02 -7.69
N LEU A 459 8.39 23.94 -8.33
CA LEU A 459 7.67 22.65 -8.33
C LEU A 459 7.79 21.93 -6.99
N LEU A 460 8.92 22.12 -6.30
CA LEU A 460 9.18 21.51 -5.00
C LEU A 460 8.51 22.27 -3.85
N GLN A 461 8.29 23.58 -3.98
CA GLN A 461 7.59 24.38 -2.94
C GLN A 461 6.15 23.91 -2.72
N GLY A 462 5.52 23.31 -3.72
CA GLY A 462 4.20 22.67 -3.61
C GLY A 462 4.23 21.18 -3.22
N ALA A 463 5.42 20.58 -3.12
CA ALA A 463 5.53 19.16 -2.81
C ALA A 463 5.29 18.91 -1.31
N VAL A 464 4.23 18.21 -1.00
CA VAL A 464 3.82 17.81 0.36
C VAL A 464 4.96 17.14 1.14
N ALA A 465 5.83 16.38 0.47
CA ALA A 465 7.01 15.72 1.05
C ALA A 465 8.01 16.66 1.74
N LEU A 466 7.92 17.97 1.48
CA LEU A 466 8.86 18.96 1.98
C LEU A 466 8.22 19.89 3.02
N SER A 467 6.96 19.70 3.30
CA SER A 467 6.23 20.48 4.30
C SER A 467 6.62 20.05 5.71
N ASP A 468 6.74 21.02 6.58
CA ASP A 468 6.88 20.82 8.04
C ASP A 468 5.57 20.41 8.73
N ALA A 469 4.47 20.32 7.99
CA ALA A 469 3.16 19.89 8.49
C ALA A 469 2.96 18.37 8.34
N ALA A 470 1.84 17.88 8.86
CA ALA A 470 1.32 16.55 8.53
C ALA A 470 1.03 16.47 7.03
N SER A 471 1.41 15.37 6.40
CA SER A 471 0.99 15.09 5.01
C SER A 471 -0.53 14.96 4.95
N PRO A 472 -1.20 15.40 3.87
CA PRO A 472 -2.63 15.22 3.75
C PRO A 472 -3.02 13.72 3.67
N PRO A 473 -4.27 13.34 4.01
CA PRO A 473 -4.76 11.98 3.86
C PRO A 473 -4.58 11.46 2.43
N GLY A 474 -4.26 10.16 2.31
CA GLY A 474 -3.95 9.51 1.03
C GLY A 474 -2.52 9.69 0.52
N TYR A 475 -1.75 10.59 1.13
CA TYR A 475 -0.37 10.83 0.71
C TYR A 475 0.56 9.64 0.97
N TYR A 476 0.40 8.96 2.10
CA TYR A 476 1.30 7.86 2.46
C TYR A 476 0.99 6.55 1.71
N ILE A 477 -0.19 6.48 1.09
CA ILE A 477 -0.63 5.38 0.19
C ILE A 477 -0.78 4.04 0.96
N HIS A 478 -1.12 4.10 2.23
CA HIS A 478 -1.40 2.96 3.09
C HIS A 478 -2.88 2.87 3.47
N GLU A 479 -3.76 3.20 2.51
CA GLU A 479 -5.21 3.23 2.75
C GLU A 479 -5.72 1.86 3.21
N VAL A 480 -6.38 1.84 4.37
CA VAL A 480 -6.99 0.65 4.98
C VAL A 480 -8.35 1.02 5.60
N GLY A 481 -9.16 0.01 5.89
CA GLY A 481 -10.47 0.19 6.52
C GLY A 481 -11.62 0.33 5.53
N GLY A 482 -12.80 0.57 6.04
CA GLY A 482 -14.05 0.74 5.27
C GLY A 482 -14.88 -0.53 5.09
N ALA A 483 -14.29 -1.72 5.21
CA ALA A 483 -15.02 -3.00 5.23
C ALA A 483 -14.48 -3.88 6.37
N ALA A 484 -14.39 -3.31 7.56
CA ALA A 484 -13.70 -3.86 8.71
C ALA A 484 -14.12 -5.30 9.07
N MET A 485 -13.11 -6.11 9.43
CA MET A 485 -13.30 -7.47 9.95
C MET A 485 -13.85 -7.42 11.37
N SER A 486 -14.84 -8.26 11.66
CA SER A 486 -15.42 -8.41 12.99
C SER A 486 -15.91 -9.83 13.24
N ALA A 487 -15.98 -10.23 14.51
CA ALA A 487 -16.63 -11.48 14.91
C ALA A 487 -18.17 -11.39 14.91
N ASP A 488 -18.70 -10.17 14.83
CA ASP A 488 -20.15 -9.88 14.89
C ASP A 488 -20.59 -9.08 13.66
N PRO A 489 -21.64 -9.55 12.93
CA PRO A 489 -22.13 -8.88 11.74
C PRO A 489 -22.68 -7.45 11.98
N SER A 490 -23.02 -7.07 13.20
CA SER A 490 -23.45 -5.71 13.54
C SER A 490 -22.28 -4.72 13.72
N HIS A 491 -21.04 -5.22 13.84
CA HIS A 491 -19.87 -4.41 14.11
C HIS A 491 -18.85 -4.35 12.96
N GLY A 492 -19.02 -5.18 11.93
CA GLY A 492 -18.13 -5.17 10.77
C GLY A 492 -18.77 -5.74 9.51
N VAL A 493 -18.10 -5.54 8.40
CA VAL A 493 -18.58 -5.88 7.06
C VAL A 493 -18.18 -7.29 6.65
N VAL A 494 -17.01 -7.76 7.13
CA VAL A 494 -16.51 -9.12 6.87
C VAL A 494 -16.30 -9.90 8.17
N ASP A 495 -16.41 -11.21 8.07
CA ASP A 495 -16.15 -12.14 9.18
C ASP A 495 -14.64 -12.36 9.42
N PRO A 496 -14.23 -13.12 10.48
CA PRO A 496 -12.82 -13.39 10.77
C PRO A 496 -12.06 -14.15 9.66
N TYR A 497 -12.75 -14.62 8.64
CA TYR A 497 -12.19 -15.30 7.46
C TYR A 497 -12.33 -14.47 6.20
N ASN A 498 -12.55 -13.15 6.32
CA ASN A 498 -12.68 -12.20 5.24
C ASN A 498 -13.91 -12.35 4.33
N ARG A 499 -14.92 -13.12 4.73
CA ARG A 499 -16.15 -13.30 3.97
C ARG A 499 -17.13 -12.17 4.29
N LEU A 500 -17.74 -11.60 3.27
CA LEU A 500 -18.84 -10.67 3.49
C LEU A 500 -19.95 -11.34 4.30
N TRP A 501 -20.47 -10.67 5.32
CA TRP A 501 -21.61 -11.18 6.08
C TRP A 501 -22.86 -11.33 5.22
N GLY A 502 -23.07 -10.41 4.27
CA GLY A 502 -24.22 -10.44 3.35
C GLY A 502 -24.05 -11.34 2.13
N ALA A 503 -22.82 -11.81 1.83
CA ALA A 503 -22.52 -12.72 0.73
C ALA A 503 -21.25 -13.53 1.04
N PRO A 504 -21.36 -14.65 1.80
CA PRO A 504 -20.21 -15.40 2.32
C PRO A 504 -19.29 -16.04 1.28
N ASN A 505 -19.68 -16.04 0.02
CA ASN A 505 -18.84 -16.44 -1.11
C ASN A 505 -18.08 -15.28 -1.75
N VAL A 506 -18.09 -14.11 -1.13
CA VAL A 506 -17.25 -12.96 -1.51
C VAL A 506 -16.22 -12.72 -0.40
N LEU A 507 -14.95 -12.71 -0.76
CA LEU A 507 -13.84 -12.39 0.13
C LEU A 507 -13.35 -10.97 -0.12
N VAL A 508 -13.10 -10.21 0.94
CA VAL A 508 -12.40 -8.91 0.89
C VAL A 508 -11.07 -9.07 1.61
N VAL A 509 -9.97 -9.06 0.87
CA VAL A 509 -8.66 -9.48 1.41
C VAL A 509 -7.55 -8.43 1.23
N ASP A 510 -7.87 -7.28 0.66
CA ASP A 510 -6.97 -6.12 0.64
C ASP A 510 -7.14 -5.25 1.90
N GLY A 511 -6.60 -4.03 1.89
CA GLY A 511 -6.66 -3.13 3.04
C GLY A 511 -8.07 -2.74 3.48
N ALA A 512 -9.10 -2.96 2.66
CA ALA A 512 -10.48 -2.62 3.03
C ALA A 512 -10.98 -3.39 4.26
N CYS A 513 -10.50 -4.61 4.49
CA CYS A 513 -10.94 -5.45 5.61
C CYS A 513 -10.33 -5.11 6.99
N TRP A 514 -9.51 -4.08 7.08
CA TRP A 514 -8.77 -3.73 8.29
C TRP A 514 -9.64 -2.97 9.30
N PRO A 515 -9.72 -3.43 10.57
CA PRO A 515 -10.40 -2.69 11.65
C PRO A 515 -9.61 -1.47 12.14
N THR A 516 -8.27 -1.58 12.21
CA THR A 516 -7.33 -0.53 12.63
C THR A 516 -6.15 -0.48 11.67
N SER A 517 -5.47 0.67 11.55
CA SER A 517 -4.35 0.81 10.60
C SER A 517 -3.07 0.15 11.08
N ALA A 518 -2.88 0.02 12.40
CA ALA A 518 -1.57 -0.21 13.01
C ALA A 518 -0.56 0.86 12.57
N TRP A 519 0.72 0.73 12.92
CA TRP A 519 1.77 1.66 12.49
C TRP A 519 2.74 1.04 11.47
N GLN A 520 2.71 -0.25 11.29
CA GLN A 520 3.57 -0.98 10.34
C GLN A 520 3.03 -0.85 8.92
N SER A 521 3.92 -0.96 7.93
CA SER A 521 3.56 -1.03 6.52
C SER A 521 2.61 -2.20 6.25
N PRO A 522 1.43 -2.01 5.64
CA PRO A 522 0.33 -2.98 5.68
C PRO A 522 0.49 -4.15 4.70
N THR A 523 1.33 -4.04 3.65
CA THR A 523 1.28 -4.94 2.50
C THR A 523 1.54 -6.42 2.84
N LEU A 524 2.54 -6.72 3.70
CA LEU A 524 2.83 -8.11 4.08
C LEU A 524 1.65 -8.74 4.83
N THR A 525 1.02 -7.99 5.73
CA THR A 525 -0.16 -8.44 6.49
C THR A 525 -1.37 -8.64 5.58
N MET A 526 -1.61 -7.73 4.63
CA MET A 526 -2.65 -7.93 3.60
C MET A 526 -2.42 -9.22 2.81
N MET A 527 -1.18 -9.50 2.41
CA MET A 527 -0.83 -10.74 1.71
C MET A 527 -1.03 -11.97 2.61
N ALA A 528 -0.66 -11.93 3.89
CA ALA A 528 -0.86 -13.03 4.82
C ALA A 528 -2.37 -13.33 5.03
N ILE A 529 -3.18 -12.29 5.22
CA ILE A 529 -4.65 -12.38 5.27
C ILE A 529 -5.21 -12.99 3.98
N THR A 530 -4.74 -12.53 2.82
CA THR A 530 -5.16 -13.05 1.51
C THR A 530 -4.91 -14.54 1.39
N ARG A 531 -3.69 -14.98 1.71
CA ARG A 531 -3.31 -16.39 1.63
C ARG A 531 -4.14 -17.25 2.59
N ARG A 532 -4.31 -16.80 3.83
CA ARG A 532 -5.14 -17.46 4.84
C ARG A 532 -6.59 -17.63 4.38
N ALA A 533 -7.20 -16.53 3.90
CA ALA A 533 -8.60 -16.53 3.45
C ALA A 533 -8.82 -17.46 2.24
N CYS A 534 -7.97 -17.38 1.22
CA CYS A 534 -8.05 -18.23 0.02
C CYS A 534 -7.87 -19.72 0.35
N ARG A 535 -6.89 -20.08 1.20
CA ARG A 535 -6.69 -21.46 1.66
C ARG A 535 -7.91 -22.00 2.43
N ARG A 536 -8.57 -21.14 3.22
CA ARG A 536 -9.78 -21.52 3.95
C ARG A 536 -10.97 -21.75 3.02
N ALA A 537 -11.13 -20.90 2.00
CA ALA A 537 -12.18 -21.06 1.00
C ALA A 537 -12.07 -22.39 0.24
N LEU A 538 -10.85 -22.79 -0.14
CA LEU A 538 -10.59 -24.08 -0.80
C LEU A 538 -10.98 -25.27 0.05
N LYS A 539 -10.67 -25.28 1.35
CA LYS A 539 -11.04 -26.38 2.27
C LYS A 539 -12.55 -26.59 2.37
N ARG A 540 -13.35 -25.53 2.25
CA ARG A 540 -14.82 -25.61 2.29
C ARG A 540 -15.42 -26.13 0.99
N ARG A 541 -14.75 -25.94 -0.14
CA ARG A 541 -15.21 -26.53 -1.42
C ARG A 541 -14.94 -28.04 -1.48
N ALA A 542 -13.92 -28.51 -0.76
CA ALA A 542 -13.57 -29.92 -0.70
C ALA A 542 -14.40 -30.73 0.34
N ALA A 543 -15.04 -30.04 1.28
CA ALA A 543 -15.96 -30.63 2.30
C ALA A 543 -17.40 -30.51 1.85
#